data_0423ee64cc3355a4b5e4ba992c87b55a
#
_entry.id   0423ee64cc3355a4b5e4ba992c87b55a
#
_cell.length_a   1.000
_cell.length_b   1.000
_cell.length_c   1.000
_cell.angle_alpha   90.00
_cell.angle_beta   90.00
_cell.angle_gamma   90.00
#
_symmetry.space_group_name_H-M   'P 1'
#
loop_
_entity.id
_entity.type
_entity.pdbx_description
1 polymer ?
#
loop_
_entity_poly.entity_id
_entity_poly.type
_entity_poly.pdbx_seq_one_letter_code
_entity_poly.pdbx_strand_id
1 'polypeptide(L)'
;LSGIEKPQAGSLISFNYQATGGPLENHDTLSCTVYLYEDYLWRMDDVTLIRVEKNQWKGTYQLSDNCALFALSFLAGEMWNRIIDNNDENGGYVFTTLDTQGKMLPGGYLGWGTFRKPSCFHIGNYFQKFDIQDEAVEMWTTKEMEHYAANLPKFVDIYMNMVALRMGEKNKKAVDFLFQKINKEFAVTEFIYATFENIYRFKLQDKEKADSIKAIVLKQYPNGFTARAQMFHQIEAMPLGEERLTQTEGFFKKYPYEDCVNDRFSKQ
;
A
#
# COMPACT_ATOMS: atom_id res chain seq x y z
N LEU A 1 10.50 19.83 12.91
CA LEU A 1 10.91 19.66 11.52
C LEU A 1 10.68 20.94 10.74
N SER A 2 11.63 21.39 9.92
CA SER A 2 11.55 22.59 9.07
C SER A 2 12.32 22.39 7.76
N GLY A 3 12.10 23.29 6.78
CA GLY A 3 12.82 23.28 5.50
C GLY A 3 12.09 22.56 4.36
N ILE A 4 10.94 21.92 4.61
CA ILE A 4 10.12 21.32 3.58
C ILE A 4 8.87 22.15 3.38
N GLU A 5 8.87 22.99 2.36
CA GLU A 5 7.72 23.80 1.98
C GLU A 5 7.36 23.48 0.52
N LYS A 6 6.10 23.04 0.28
CA LYS A 6 5.56 22.71 -1.04
C LYS A 6 6.54 21.85 -1.89
N PRO A 7 6.90 20.65 -1.42
CA PRO A 7 7.87 19.83 -2.13
C PRO A 7 7.35 19.45 -3.51
N GLN A 8 8.26 19.45 -4.49
CA GLN A 8 7.93 19.02 -5.86
C GLN A 8 8.44 17.60 -6.08
N ALA A 9 7.71 16.81 -6.84
CA ALA A 9 8.19 15.52 -7.33
C ALA A 9 9.45 15.71 -8.16
N GLY A 10 10.38 14.77 -8.10
CA GLY A 10 11.66 14.85 -8.78
C GLY A 10 12.66 15.83 -8.15
N SER A 11 12.31 16.53 -7.06
CA SER A 11 13.21 17.49 -6.43
C SER A 11 14.06 16.89 -5.31
N LEU A 12 15.20 17.52 -5.04
CA LEU A 12 15.99 17.27 -3.84
C LEU A 12 15.34 18.03 -2.67
N ILE A 13 14.79 17.30 -1.71
CA ILE A 13 14.32 17.90 -0.45
C ILE A 13 15.49 18.05 0.54
N SER A 14 15.46 19.12 1.32
CA SER A 14 16.39 19.36 2.41
C SER A 14 15.61 19.80 3.64
N PHE A 15 15.91 19.21 4.79
CA PHE A 15 15.20 19.51 6.03
C PHE A 15 16.12 19.57 7.25
N ASN A 16 15.65 20.27 8.27
CA ASN A 16 16.29 20.30 9.58
C ASN A 16 15.33 19.68 10.60
N TYR A 17 15.84 18.73 11.37
CA TYR A 17 15.12 18.10 12.46
C TYR A 17 15.68 18.60 13.80
N GLN A 18 14.78 19.08 14.67
CA GLN A 18 15.07 19.55 16.01
C GLN A 18 14.44 18.60 17.02
N ALA A 19 15.28 17.90 17.78
CA ALA A 19 14.80 16.93 18.79
C ALA A 19 14.53 17.55 20.17
N THR A 20 14.92 18.81 20.40
CA THR A 20 14.73 19.48 21.69
C THR A 20 13.25 19.52 22.11
N GLY A 21 12.94 19.05 23.30
CA GLY A 21 11.58 18.94 23.82
C GLY A 21 10.79 17.75 23.29
N GLY A 22 11.39 16.94 22.44
CA GLY A 22 10.78 15.75 21.85
C GLY A 22 11.34 14.43 22.41
N PRO A 23 10.79 13.29 21.96
CA PRO A 23 11.18 11.98 22.48
C PRO A 23 12.63 11.61 22.16
N LEU A 24 13.25 12.24 21.16
CA LEU A 24 14.63 11.97 20.73
C LEU A 24 15.64 12.98 21.29
N GLU A 25 15.24 13.80 22.26
CA GLU A 25 16.14 14.75 22.90
C GLU A 25 17.33 14.04 23.58
N ASN A 26 18.52 14.59 23.43
CA ASN A 26 19.79 14.10 24.00
C ASN A 26 20.30 12.75 23.43
N HIS A 27 19.74 12.25 22.35
CA HIS A 27 20.35 11.15 21.62
C HIS A 27 21.47 11.65 20.72
N ASP A 28 22.61 10.95 20.71
CA ASP A 28 23.78 11.34 19.92
C ASP A 28 23.72 10.84 18.48
N THR A 29 22.97 9.79 18.23
CA THR A 29 22.79 9.18 16.90
C THR A 29 21.32 8.99 16.60
N LEU A 30 20.89 9.44 15.42
CA LEU A 30 19.55 9.20 14.88
C LEU A 30 19.64 8.56 13.52
N SER A 31 18.66 7.75 13.21
CA SER A 31 18.33 7.33 11.85
C SER A 31 17.03 7.99 11.39
N CYS A 32 16.87 8.11 10.08
CA CYS A 32 15.64 8.63 9.48
C CYS A 32 15.20 7.68 8.37
N THR A 33 13.96 7.25 8.45
CA THR A 33 13.32 6.48 7.38
C THR A 33 12.34 7.38 6.65
N VAL A 34 12.39 7.36 5.32
CA VAL A 34 11.40 7.99 4.46
C VAL A 34 10.45 6.92 3.92
N TYR A 35 9.16 7.17 4.04
CA TYR A 35 8.08 6.41 3.43
C TYR A 35 7.65 7.14 2.18
N LEU A 36 7.61 6.46 1.05
CA LEU A 36 7.36 7.04 -0.27
C LEU A 36 6.14 6.39 -0.91
N TYR A 37 5.21 7.19 -1.39
CA TYR A 37 4.07 6.71 -2.17
C TYR A 37 4.25 7.11 -3.63
N GLU A 38 4.57 6.12 -4.45
CA GLU A 38 4.98 6.29 -5.84
C GLU A 38 4.18 5.34 -6.73
N ASP A 39 3.52 5.88 -7.73
CA ASP A 39 2.68 5.10 -8.66
C ASP A 39 1.70 4.14 -7.95
N TYR A 40 1.07 4.60 -6.86
CA TYR A 40 0.13 3.84 -6.00
C TYR A 40 0.77 2.71 -5.19
N LEU A 41 2.09 2.67 -5.07
CA LEU A 41 2.83 1.69 -4.28
C LEU A 41 3.64 2.38 -3.19
N TRP A 42 3.70 1.74 -2.04
CA TRP A 42 4.53 2.20 -0.93
C TRP A 42 5.91 1.54 -0.99
N ARG A 43 6.92 2.33 -0.70
CA ARG A 43 8.26 1.85 -0.39
C ARG A 43 8.87 2.64 0.77
N MET A 44 9.92 2.11 1.36
CA MET A 44 10.71 2.76 2.39
C MET A 44 12.15 2.85 1.94
N ASP A 45 12.82 3.90 2.40
CA ASP A 45 14.24 4.10 2.18
C ASP A 45 14.86 4.84 3.38
N ASP A 46 16.17 4.79 3.50
CA ASP A 46 16.89 5.45 4.57
C ASP A 46 17.39 6.83 4.12
N VAL A 47 17.30 7.80 5.02
CA VAL A 47 17.83 9.15 4.80
C VAL A 47 19.06 9.34 5.66
N THR A 48 20.18 9.72 5.04
CA THR A 48 21.40 10.06 5.79
C THR A 48 21.19 11.37 6.53
N LEU A 49 21.36 11.32 7.86
CA LEU A 49 21.32 12.48 8.73
C LEU A 49 22.73 12.94 9.08
N ILE A 50 22.94 14.25 9.04
CA ILE A 50 24.17 14.91 9.48
C ILE A 50 23.83 15.72 10.74
N ARG A 51 24.51 15.40 11.85
CA ARG A 51 24.37 16.19 13.07
C ARG A 51 25.04 17.55 12.87
N VAL A 52 24.28 18.62 13.07
CA VAL A 52 24.79 20.01 12.92
C VAL A 52 25.20 20.57 14.28
N GLU A 53 24.32 20.37 15.27
CA GLU A 53 24.53 20.80 16.65
C GLU A 53 23.91 19.79 17.62
N LYS A 54 23.98 20.08 18.94
CA LYS A 54 23.27 19.27 19.92
C LYS A 54 21.76 19.29 19.61
N ASN A 55 21.14 18.13 19.53
CA ASN A 55 19.72 17.94 19.22
C ASN A 55 19.27 18.49 17.85
N GLN A 56 20.22 18.76 16.93
CA GLN A 56 19.91 19.25 15.58
C GLN A 56 20.55 18.40 14.50
N TRP A 57 19.75 17.99 13.53
CA TRP A 57 20.19 17.20 12.39
C TRP A 57 19.68 17.80 11.09
N LYS A 58 20.43 17.60 10.03
CA LYS A 58 20.06 17.94 8.67
C LYS A 58 19.99 16.67 7.83
N GLY A 59 18.95 16.55 7.01
CA GLY A 59 18.81 15.48 6.01
C GLY A 59 18.52 16.03 4.65
N THR A 60 18.89 15.26 3.62
CA THR A 60 18.52 15.50 2.23
C THR A 60 18.08 14.20 1.60
N TYR A 61 17.09 14.26 0.70
CA TYR A 61 16.62 13.10 -0.03
C TYR A 61 16.16 13.49 -1.44
N GLN A 62 16.54 12.70 -2.45
CA GLN A 62 16.11 12.90 -3.83
C GLN A 62 14.78 12.20 -4.05
N LEU A 63 13.70 12.95 -4.22
CA LEU A 63 12.40 12.41 -4.58
C LEU A 63 12.42 11.95 -6.05
N SER A 64 11.66 10.90 -6.37
CA SER A 64 11.39 10.51 -7.75
C SER A 64 10.34 11.43 -8.39
N ASP A 65 10.29 11.44 -9.73
CA ASP A 65 9.26 12.17 -10.48
C ASP A 65 7.83 11.67 -10.21
N ASN A 66 7.69 10.45 -9.73
CA ASN A 66 6.41 9.81 -9.43
C ASN A 66 6.02 9.82 -7.95
N CYS A 67 6.84 10.44 -7.09
CA CYS A 67 6.56 10.51 -5.67
C CYS A 67 5.37 11.44 -5.41
N ALA A 68 4.21 10.88 -5.09
CA ALA A 68 2.98 11.64 -4.86
C ALA A 68 2.83 12.09 -3.40
N LEU A 69 3.45 11.35 -2.47
CA LEU A 69 3.47 11.64 -1.04
C LEU A 69 4.69 11.00 -0.42
N PHE A 70 5.23 11.65 0.60
CA PHE A 70 6.24 11.04 1.47
C PHE A 70 6.03 11.40 2.94
N ALA A 71 6.57 10.57 3.81
CA ALA A 71 6.57 10.80 5.24
C ALA A 71 7.93 10.48 5.84
N LEU A 72 8.30 11.18 6.92
CA LEU A 72 9.57 11.00 7.62
C LEU A 72 9.33 10.44 9.01
N SER A 73 10.19 9.53 9.45
CA SER A 73 10.22 8.99 10.80
C SER A 73 11.66 9.02 11.32
N PHE A 74 11.85 9.60 12.47
CA PHE A 74 13.15 9.70 13.14
C PHE A 74 13.21 8.66 14.26
N LEU A 75 14.36 8.02 14.42
CA LEU A 75 14.55 6.90 15.33
C LEU A 75 15.87 7.02 16.09
N ALA A 76 15.83 6.60 17.33
CA ALA A 76 17.01 6.36 18.16
C ALA A 76 16.93 4.98 18.83
N GLY A 77 18.07 4.46 19.25
CA GLY A 77 18.18 3.19 19.95
C GLY A 77 18.19 1.98 19.03
N GLU A 78 18.39 0.82 19.64
CA GLU A 78 18.39 -0.49 18.95
C GLU A 78 17.02 -1.14 19.01
N MET A 79 16.88 -2.28 18.34
CA MET A 79 15.62 -3.00 18.12
C MET A 79 14.72 -3.11 19.36
N TRP A 80 15.28 -3.29 20.54
CA TRP A 80 14.54 -3.49 21.80
C TRP A 80 14.24 -2.20 22.58
N ASN A 81 15.00 -1.11 22.30
CA ASN A 81 14.88 0.19 22.98
C ASN A 81 14.59 1.29 21.95
N ARG A 82 13.93 0.97 20.88
CA ARG A 82 13.65 1.92 19.80
C ARG A 82 12.68 3.00 20.26
N ILE A 83 13.14 4.24 20.15
CA ILE A 83 12.32 5.45 20.36
C ILE A 83 12.07 6.06 18.99
N ILE A 84 10.82 6.42 18.71
CA ILE A 84 10.38 6.95 17.43
C ILE A 84 9.80 8.34 17.63
N ASP A 85 10.18 9.26 16.76
CA ASP A 85 9.52 10.54 16.56
C ASP A 85 9.07 10.64 15.08
N ASN A 86 7.82 10.49 14.86
CA ASN A 86 7.14 10.67 13.58
C ASN A 86 6.02 11.71 13.67
N ASN A 87 5.95 12.45 14.80
CA ASN A 87 4.89 13.42 15.09
C ASN A 87 3.48 12.80 15.08
N ASP A 88 3.35 11.57 15.56
CA ASP A 88 2.13 10.75 15.50
C ASP A 88 0.88 11.53 15.99
N GLU A 89 0.97 12.18 17.14
CA GLU A 89 -0.16 12.89 17.76
C GLU A 89 -0.70 14.07 16.92
N ASN A 90 0.14 14.62 16.03
CA ASN A 90 -0.20 15.75 15.16
C ASN A 90 -0.35 15.35 13.68
N GLY A 91 -0.57 14.07 13.39
CA GLY A 91 -0.83 13.59 12.04
C GLY A 91 0.41 13.37 11.18
N GLY A 92 1.56 13.25 11.80
CA GLY A 92 2.82 12.84 11.18
C GLY A 92 3.63 13.95 10.51
N TYR A 93 4.88 13.65 10.20
CA TYR A 93 5.70 14.44 9.27
C TYR A 93 5.38 13.98 7.84
N VAL A 94 4.21 14.33 7.34
CA VAL A 94 3.67 13.85 6.07
C VAL A 94 3.50 14.99 5.08
N PHE A 95 3.95 14.79 3.85
CA PHE A 95 3.99 15.81 2.81
C PHE A 95 3.45 15.25 1.50
N THR A 96 2.51 15.96 0.88
CA THR A 96 2.13 15.72 -0.51
C THR A 96 3.08 16.47 -1.42
N THR A 97 3.42 15.87 -2.54
CA THR A 97 4.22 16.53 -3.57
C THR A 97 3.33 17.13 -4.64
N LEU A 98 3.88 18.11 -5.31
CA LEU A 98 3.21 18.83 -6.38
C LEU A 98 4.00 18.63 -7.69
N ASP A 99 3.29 18.71 -8.80
CA ASP A 99 3.93 18.85 -10.11
C ASP A 99 4.45 20.28 -10.35
N THR A 100 5.04 20.52 -11.50
CA THR A 100 5.56 21.84 -11.88
C THR A 100 4.47 22.91 -12.05
N GLN A 101 3.20 22.50 -12.10
CA GLN A 101 2.02 23.40 -12.18
C GLN A 101 1.36 23.64 -10.82
N GLY A 102 1.91 23.04 -9.76
CA GLY A 102 1.36 23.13 -8.40
C GLY A 102 0.15 22.23 -8.15
N LYS A 103 -0.06 21.18 -8.93
CA LYS A 103 -1.12 20.20 -8.73
C LYS A 103 -0.57 18.97 -8.00
N MET A 104 -1.41 18.35 -7.18
CA MET A 104 -1.08 17.02 -6.63
C MET A 104 -0.86 16.01 -7.74
N LEU A 105 0.11 15.11 -7.55
CA LEU A 105 0.34 14.00 -8.46
C LEU A 105 -0.72 12.90 -8.30
N PRO A 106 -0.85 12.01 -9.33
CA PRO A 106 -1.64 10.78 -9.20
C PRO A 106 -1.19 9.96 -7.99
N GLY A 107 -2.15 9.58 -7.14
CA GLY A 107 -1.92 8.95 -5.85
C GLY A 107 -1.88 9.92 -4.66
N GLY A 108 -1.72 11.22 -4.88
CA GLY A 108 -1.56 12.20 -3.81
C GLY A 108 -2.78 12.32 -2.89
N TYR A 109 -3.98 12.36 -3.45
CA TYR A 109 -5.21 12.37 -2.67
C TYR A 109 -5.42 11.05 -1.92
N LEU A 110 -5.24 9.93 -2.63
CA LEU A 110 -5.40 8.60 -2.05
C LEU A 110 -4.38 8.34 -0.94
N GLY A 111 -3.11 8.62 -1.19
CA GLY A 111 -2.03 8.48 -0.22
C GLY A 111 -2.27 9.31 1.03
N TRP A 112 -2.73 10.56 0.87
CA TRP A 112 -3.06 11.43 2.00
C TRP A 112 -4.15 10.87 2.91
N GLY A 113 -5.18 10.28 2.34
CA GLY A 113 -6.27 9.64 3.10
C GLY A 113 -5.84 8.30 3.71
N THR A 114 -5.32 7.39 2.90
CA THR A 114 -5.04 6.02 3.32
C THR A 114 -3.87 5.91 4.28
N PHE A 115 -2.81 6.73 4.12
CA PHE A 115 -1.66 6.70 5.02
C PHE A 115 -2.02 7.02 6.48
N ARG A 116 -3.01 7.89 6.68
CA ARG A 116 -3.49 8.30 7.99
C ARG A 116 -4.56 7.38 8.59
N LYS A 117 -4.88 6.29 7.90
CA LYS A 117 -5.81 5.26 8.36
C LYS A 117 -5.04 3.96 8.58
N PRO A 118 -4.64 3.61 9.82
CA PRO A 118 -3.83 2.42 10.09
C PRO A 118 -4.40 1.12 9.52
N SER A 119 -5.72 0.98 9.47
CA SER A 119 -6.39 -0.19 8.90
C SER A 119 -6.27 -0.30 7.36
N CYS A 120 -5.94 0.77 6.67
CA CYS A 120 -5.70 0.81 5.22
C CYS A 120 -4.23 0.72 4.86
N PHE A 121 -3.34 0.87 5.84
CA PHE A 121 -1.91 0.98 5.62
C PHE A 121 -1.18 -0.28 6.09
N HIS A 122 -0.49 -0.94 5.16
CA HIS A 122 0.15 -2.23 5.44
C HIS A 122 1.68 -2.14 5.57
N ILE A 123 2.27 -0.95 5.48
CA ILE A 123 3.73 -0.77 5.57
C ILE A 123 4.08 -0.19 6.93
N GLY A 124 4.45 -1.07 7.85
CA GLY A 124 4.91 -0.71 9.19
C GLY A 124 3.84 0.03 10.02
N ASN A 125 4.13 0.24 11.29
CA ASN A 125 3.26 0.97 12.19
C ASN A 125 3.72 2.43 12.27
N TYR A 126 3.49 3.22 11.20
CA TYR A 126 3.86 4.64 11.24
C TYR A 126 3.03 5.37 12.30
N PHE A 127 1.71 5.22 12.28
CA PHE A 127 0.82 5.79 13.28
C PHE A 127 0.42 4.74 14.32
N GLN A 128 0.47 5.12 15.60
CA GLN A 128 0.02 4.32 16.74
C GLN A 128 -1.20 4.93 17.42
N LYS A 129 -1.31 6.24 17.40
CA LYS A 129 -2.35 7.02 18.09
C LYS A 129 -3.25 7.76 17.11
N PHE A 130 -2.67 8.26 16.02
CA PHE A 130 -3.40 9.05 15.04
C PHE A 130 -4.21 8.15 14.11
N ASP A 131 -5.49 8.41 13.99
CA ASP A 131 -6.42 7.73 13.08
C ASP A 131 -7.47 8.72 12.58
N ILE A 132 -7.78 8.68 11.29
CA ILE A 132 -8.83 9.49 10.70
C ILE A 132 -10.11 8.68 10.53
N GLN A 133 -11.24 9.36 10.48
CA GLN A 133 -12.53 8.71 10.24
C GLN A 133 -12.61 8.14 8.82
N ASP A 134 -13.36 7.06 8.67
CA ASP A 134 -13.55 6.38 7.38
C ASP A 134 -14.13 7.31 6.32
N GLU A 135 -14.99 8.24 6.72
CA GLU A 135 -15.59 9.26 5.85
C GLU A 135 -14.53 10.19 5.24
N ALA A 136 -13.46 10.48 5.97
CA ALA A 136 -12.34 11.25 5.44
C ALA A 136 -11.56 10.46 4.40
N VAL A 137 -11.35 9.16 4.62
CA VAL A 137 -10.71 8.27 3.62
C VAL A 137 -11.58 8.15 2.38
N GLU A 138 -12.88 7.96 2.55
CA GLU A 138 -13.86 7.93 1.46
C GLU A 138 -13.80 9.22 0.61
N MET A 139 -13.79 10.39 1.26
CA MET A 139 -13.66 11.69 0.59
C MET A 139 -12.37 11.78 -0.24
N TRP A 140 -11.22 11.40 0.33
CA TRP A 140 -9.94 11.47 -0.37
C TRP A 140 -9.86 10.46 -1.52
N THR A 141 -10.41 9.26 -1.33
CA THR A 141 -10.49 8.23 -2.37
C THR A 141 -11.40 8.68 -3.53
N THR A 142 -12.50 9.36 -3.21
CA THR A 142 -13.39 9.93 -4.22
C THR A 142 -12.69 11.05 -5.00
N LYS A 143 -11.93 11.92 -4.34
CA LYS A 143 -11.13 12.94 -5.03
C LYS A 143 -10.09 12.35 -5.97
N GLU A 144 -9.42 11.25 -5.56
CA GLU A 144 -8.50 10.54 -6.46
C GLU A 144 -9.22 10.05 -7.70
N MET A 145 -10.43 9.47 -7.54
CA MET A 145 -11.24 9.02 -8.66
C MET A 145 -11.70 10.16 -9.57
N GLU A 146 -12.03 11.33 -9.01
CA GLU A 146 -12.44 12.50 -9.78
C GLU A 146 -11.31 13.07 -10.65
N HIS A 147 -10.10 13.11 -10.11
CA HIS A 147 -8.95 13.70 -10.78
C HIS A 147 -8.16 12.71 -11.66
N TYR A 148 -8.14 11.43 -11.27
CA TYR A 148 -7.26 10.41 -11.84
C TYR A 148 -7.99 9.10 -12.16
N ALA A 149 -9.22 9.19 -12.69
CA ALA A 149 -10.06 8.04 -13.04
C ALA A 149 -9.36 7.01 -13.94
N ALA A 150 -8.42 7.43 -14.79
CA ALA A 150 -7.64 6.55 -15.64
C ALA A 150 -6.74 5.58 -14.86
N ASN A 151 -6.42 5.91 -13.59
CA ASN A 151 -5.61 5.06 -12.71
C ASN A 151 -6.45 4.14 -11.81
N LEU A 152 -7.77 4.11 -11.96
CA LEU A 152 -8.67 3.28 -11.16
C LEU A 152 -8.20 1.82 -11.00
N PRO A 153 -7.66 1.13 -12.01
CA PRO A 153 -7.14 -0.23 -11.84
C PRO A 153 -6.06 -0.37 -10.76
N LYS A 154 -5.29 0.68 -10.47
CA LYS A 154 -4.20 0.67 -9.48
C LYS A 154 -4.69 0.81 -8.04
N PHE A 155 -5.91 1.30 -7.82
CA PHE A 155 -6.49 1.52 -6.49
C PHE A 155 -7.93 1.02 -6.35
N VAL A 156 -8.35 0.11 -7.21
CA VAL A 156 -9.73 -0.40 -7.26
C VAL A 156 -10.15 -1.09 -5.97
N ASP A 157 -9.24 -1.79 -5.33
CA ASP A 157 -9.46 -2.46 -4.04
C ASP A 157 -9.79 -1.46 -2.93
N ILE A 158 -9.03 -0.36 -2.85
CA ILE A 158 -9.27 0.71 -1.89
C ILE A 158 -10.60 1.40 -2.22
N TYR A 159 -10.83 1.73 -3.50
CA TYR A 159 -12.08 2.37 -3.93
C TYR A 159 -13.30 1.51 -3.60
N MET A 160 -13.23 0.20 -3.83
CA MET A 160 -14.31 -0.71 -3.46
C MET A 160 -14.57 -0.74 -1.95
N ASN A 161 -13.52 -0.84 -1.15
CA ASN A 161 -13.66 -0.93 0.31
C ASN A 161 -14.12 0.40 0.93
N MET A 162 -13.62 1.53 0.46
CA MET A 162 -13.85 2.84 1.07
C MET A 162 -15.05 3.59 0.47
N VAL A 163 -15.50 3.24 -0.73
CA VAL A 163 -16.60 3.92 -1.41
C VAL A 163 -17.72 2.95 -1.75
N ALA A 164 -17.48 2.01 -2.64
CA ALA A 164 -18.55 1.18 -3.21
C ALA A 164 -19.24 0.30 -2.17
N LEU A 165 -18.50 -0.32 -1.25
CA LEU A 165 -19.08 -1.19 -0.21
C LEU A 165 -19.75 -0.39 0.92
N ARG A 166 -19.43 0.88 1.08
CA ARG A 166 -20.05 1.77 2.08
C ARG A 166 -21.38 2.37 1.63
N MET A 167 -21.82 2.10 0.40
CA MET A 167 -23.09 2.60 -0.16
C MET A 167 -24.35 1.89 0.42
N GLY A 168 -24.23 1.09 1.45
CA GLY A 168 -25.35 0.38 2.09
C GLY A 168 -26.05 -0.55 1.08
N GLU A 169 -27.38 -0.43 0.93
CA GLU A 169 -28.17 -1.28 0.05
C GLU A 169 -27.78 -1.18 -1.45
N LYS A 170 -27.06 -0.12 -1.85
CA LYS A 170 -26.60 0.09 -3.23
C LYS A 170 -25.22 -0.51 -3.49
N ASN A 171 -24.55 -1.07 -2.47
CA ASN A 171 -23.15 -1.51 -2.59
C ASN A 171 -22.94 -2.55 -3.71
N LYS A 172 -23.82 -3.54 -3.82
CA LYS A 172 -23.74 -4.56 -4.90
C LYS A 172 -23.81 -3.92 -6.28
N LYS A 173 -24.73 -2.99 -6.49
CA LYS A 173 -24.87 -2.28 -7.79
C LYS A 173 -23.63 -1.45 -8.09
N ALA A 174 -23.02 -0.82 -7.08
CA ALA A 174 -21.81 -0.03 -7.24
C ALA A 174 -20.61 -0.93 -7.63
N VAL A 175 -20.46 -2.09 -6.98
CA VAL A 175 -19.41 -3.06 -7.32
C VAL A 175 -19.64 -3.65 -8.72
N ASP A 176 -20.88 -4.02 -9.07
CA ASP A 176 -21.24 -4.50 -10.42
C ASP A 176 -20.90 -3.47 -11.50
N PHE A 177 -21.24 -2.20 -11.25
CA PHE A 177 -20.91 -1.12 -12.17
C PHE A 177 -19.39 -0.94 -12.35
N LEU A 178 -18.63 -0.97 -11.26
CA LEU A 178 -17.16 -0.90 -11.30
C LEU A 178 -16.55 -2.07 -12.08
N PHE A 179 -17.02 -3.28 -11.83
CA PHE A 179 -16.55 -4.46 -12.55
C PHE A 179 -16.79 -4.36 -14.06
N GLN A 180 -17.98 -3.93 -14.46
CA GLN A 180 -18.30 -3.70 -15.86
C GLN A 180 -17.46 -2.59 -16.47
N LYS A 181 -17.29 -1.46 -15.77
CA LYS A 181 -16.48 -0.34 -16.22
C LYS A 181 -15.03 -0.76 -16.44
N ILE A 182 -14.44 -1.45 -15.48
CA ILE A 182 -13.03 -1.89 -15.57
C ILE A 182 -12.85 -2.88 -16.72
N ASN A 183 -13.73 -3.86 -16.87
CA ASN A 183 -13.65 -4.82 -17.98
C ASN A 183 -13.81 -4.16 -19.36
N LYS A 184 -14.55 -3.05 -19.44
CA LYS A 184 -14.80 -2.36 -20.71
C LYS A 184 -13.69 -1.37 -21.08
N GLU A 185 -13.12 -0.68 -20.08
CA GLU A 185 -12.29 0.50 -20.31
C GLU A 185 -10.81 0.26 -20.06
N PHE A 186 -10.45 -0.85 -19.38
CA PHE A 186 -9.07 -1.11 -18.95
C PHE A 186 -8.60 -2.52 -19.30
N ALA A 187 -7.28 -2.69 -19.37
CA ALA A 187 -6.66 -4.01 -19.37
C ALA A 187 -6.77 -4.62 -17.96
N VAL A 188 -7.55 -5.69 -17.83
CA VAL A 188 -7.79 -6.33 -16.54
C VAL A 188 -6.70 -7.34 -16.24
N THR A 189 -6.03 -7.20 -15.11
CA THR A 189 -5.00 -8.11 -14.62
C THR A 189 -5.60 -9.22 -13.76
N GLU A 190 -4.85 -10.29 -13.54
CA GLU A 190 -5.25 -11.35 -12.61
C GLU A 190 -5.57 -10.80 -11.20
N PHE A 191 -4.76 -9.84 -10.73
CA PHE A 191 -4.98 -9.19 -9.43
C PHE A 191 -6.34 -8.50 -9.34
N ILE A 192 -6.75 -7.78 -10.37
CA ILE A 192 -8.05 -7.10 -10.42
C ILE A 192 -9.20 -8.11 -10.36
N TYR A 193 -9.13 -9.17 -11.17
CA TYR A 193 -10.14 -10.22 -11.12
C TYR A 193 -10.21 -10.89 -9.74
N ALA A 194 -9.05 -11.24 -9.14
CA ALA A 194 -9.00 -11.85 -7.82
C ALA A 194 -9.56 -10.92 -6.74
N THR A 195 -9.33 -9.61 -6.86
CA THR A 195 -9.90 -8.60 -5.96
C THR A 195 -11.44 -8.60 -6.04
N PHE A 196 -12.01 -8.58 -7.24
CA PHE A 196 -13.47 -8.67 -7.42
C PHE A 196 -14.03 -10.01 -6.95
N GLU A 197 -13.36 -11.13 -7.26
CA GLU A 197 -13.76 -12.46 -6.78
C GLU A 197 -13.87 -12.49 -5.25
N ASN A 198 -12.87 -11.99 -4.55
CA ASN A 198 -12.87 -11.89 -3.09
C ASN A 198 -14.01 -11.01 -2.55
N ILE A 199 -14.26 -9.86 -3.17
CA ILE A 199 -15.36 -8.96 -2.77
C ILE A 199 -16.71 -9.66 -2.94
N TYR A 200 -16.98 -10.27 -4.10
CA TYR A 200 -18.23 -10.99 -4.29
C TYR A 200 -18.38 -12.15 -3.33
N ARG A 201 -17.33 -12.93 -3.10
CA ARG A 201 -17.37 -14.09 -2.22
C ARG A 201 -17.57 -13.75 -0.76
N PHE A 202 -16.77 -12.83 -0.22
CA PHE A 202 -16.67 -12.59 1.20
C PHE A 202 -17.44 -11.37 1.71
N LYS A 203 -17.58 -10.31 0.90
CA LYS A 203 -18.27 -9.09 1.30
C LYS A 203 -19.72 -9.06 0.85
N LEU A 204 -19.98 -9.45 -0.38
CA LEU A 204 -21.33 -9.47 -0.96
C LEU A 204 -22.02 -10.83 -0.84
N GLN A 205 -21.30 -11.90 -0.46
CA GLN A 205 -21.78 -13.28 -0.31
C GLN A 205 -22.43 -13.83 -1.61
N ASP A 206 -22.03 -13.32 -2.75
CA ASP A 206 -22.47 -13.73 -4.09
C ASP A 206 -21.50 -14.78 -4.64
N LYS A 207 -21.70 -16.03 -4.24
CA LYS A 207 -20.85 -17.17 -4.62
C LYS A 207 -20.89 -17.45 -6.12
N GLU A 208 -22.07 -17.36 -6.75
CA GLU A 208 -22.21 -17.62 -8.17
C GLU A 208 -21.38 -16.66 -9.02
N LYS A 209 -21.42 -15.37 -8.69
CA LYS A 209 -20.62 -14.34 -9.36
C LYS A 209 -19.13 -14.55 -9.10
N ALA A 210 -18.76 -14.85 -7.87
CA ALA A 210 -17.36 -15.13 -7.50
C ALA A 210 -16.81 -16.34 -8.28
N ASP A 211 -17.56 -17.44 -8.35
CA ASP A 211 -17.14 -18.65 -9.08
C ASP A 211 -17.05 -18.39 -10.59
N SER A 212 -17.96 -17.59 -11.15
CA SER A 212 -17.89 -17.16 -12.55
C SER A 212 -16.61 -16.35 -12.84
N ILE A 213 -16.23 -15.40 -11.95
CA ILE A 213 -15.01 -14.64 -12.09
C ILE A 213 -13.78 -15.54 -11.94
N LYS A 214 -13.77 -16.45 -10.97
CA LYS A 214 -12.69 -17.42 -10.79
C LYS A 214 -12.48 -18.28 -12.03
N ALA A 215 -13.55 -18.74 -12.69
CA ALA A 215 -13.46 -19.50 -13.92
C ALA A 215 -12.80 -18.69 -15.05
N ILE A 216 -13.11 -17.39 -15.16
CA ILE A 216 -12.45 -16.48 -16.11
C ILE A 216 -10.96 -16.39 -15.81
N VAL A 217 -10.58 -16.18 -14.55
CA VAL A 217 -9.17 -16.08 -14.11
C VAL A 217 -8.40 -17.33 -14.48
N LEU A 218 -8.90 -18.51 -14.11
CA LEU A 218 -8.22 -19.78 -14.39
C LEU A 218 -8.04 -20.04 -15.90
N LYS A 219 -8.99 -19.56 -16.72
CA LYS A 219 -8.89 -19.66 -18.18
C LYS A 219 -7.88 -18.69 -18.78
N GLN A 220 -7.84 -17.45 -18.29
CA GLN A 220 -6.97 -16.40 -18.84
C GLN A 220 -5.54 -16.49 -18.29
N TYR A 221 -5.40 -16.94 -17.03
CA TYR A 221 -4.13 -17.03 -16.31
C TYR A 221 -3.88 -18.45 -15.77
N PRO A 222 -3.70 -19.46 -16.65
CA PRO A 222 -3.59 -20.88 -16.24
C PRO A 222 -2.33 -21.17 -15.41
N ASN A 223 -1.34 -20.29 -15.43
CA ASN A 223 -0.11 -20.35 -14.62
C ASN A 223 0.00 -19.17 -13.64
N GLY A 224 -1.08 -18.40 -13.46
CA GLY A 224 -1.13 -17.27 -12.55
C GLY A 224 -1.17 -17.68 -11.08
N PHE A 225 -1.11 -16.69 -10.18
CA PHE A 225 -1.09 -16.96 -8.74
C PHE A 225 -2.38 -17.63 -8.24
N THR A 226 -3.54 -17.36 -8.85
CA THR A 226 -4.81 -18.03 -8.50
C THR A 226 -4.78 -19.51 -8.85
N ALA A 227 -4.25 -19.86 -10.02
CA ALA A 227 -4.11 -21.24 -10.45
C ALA A 227 -3.06 -21.97 -9.60
N ARG A 228 -1.92 -21.34 -9.32
CA ARG A 228 -0.88 -21.88 -8.43
C ARG A 228 -1.40 -22.15 -7.02
N ALA A 229 -2.11 -21.17 -6.43
CA ALA A 229 -2.71 -21.33 -5.11
C ALA A 229 -3.70 -22.50 -5.08
N GLN A 230 -4.53 -22.66 -6.12
CA GLN A 230 -5.46 -23.78 -6.19
C GLN A 230 -4.74 -25.14 -6.29
N MET A 231 -3.69 -25.23 -7.12
CA MET A 231 -2.87 -26.46 -7.22
C MET A 231 -2.21 -26.79 -5.88
N PHE A 232 -1.62 -25.77 -5.23
CA PHE A 232 -0.94 -25.98 -3.96
C PHE A 232 -1.91 -26.43 -2.85
N HIS A 233 -3.10 -25.84 -2.75
CA HIS A 233 -4.12 -26.30 -1.80
C HIS A 233 -4.60 -27.74 -2.06
N GLN A 234 -4.60 -28.19 -3.30
CA GLN A 234 -4.91 -29.60 -3.61
C GLN A 234 -3.81 -30.53 -3.07
N ILE A 235 -2.53 -30.12 -3.19
CA ILE A 235 -1.40 -30.85 -2.63
C ILE A 235 -1.45 -30.83 -1.09
N GLU A 236 -1.75 -29.71 -0.46
CA GLU A 236 -1.88 -29.60 0.99
C GLU A 236 -3.00 -30.48 1.57
N ALA A 237 -4.07 -30.69 0.82
CA ALA A 237 -5.20 -31.54 1.20
C ALA A 237 -4.87 -33.05 1.11
N MET A 238 -3.75 -33.41 0.48
CA MET A 238 -3.33 -34.83 0.42
C MET A 238 -2.81 -35.32 1.76
N PRO A 239 -2.98 -36.60 2.09
CA PRO A 239 -2.36 -37.21 3.26
C PRO A 239 -0.84 -37.02 3.26
N LEU A 240 -0.25 -36.87 4.46
CA LEU A 240 1.19 -36.81 4.60
C LEU A 240 1.82 -38.14 4.13
N GLY A 241 2.81 -38.05 3.24
CA GLY A 241 3.49 -39.23 2.66
C GLY A 241 4.30 -38.90 1.41
N GLU A 242 4.89 -39.93 0.81
CA GLU A 242 5.76 -39.79 -0.38
C GLU A 242 5.06 -39.15 -1.55
N GLU A 243 3.77 -39.46 -1.76
CA GLU A 243 3.00 -38.89 -2.88
C GLU A 243 2.86 -37.37 -2.74
N ARG A 244 2.51 -36.87 -1.54
CA ARG A 244 2.43 -35.44 -1.27
C ARG A 244 3.79 -34.76 -1.45
N LEU A 245 4.87 -35.40 -0.98
CA LEU A 245 6.23 -34.87 -1.16
C LEU A 245 6.58 -34.75 -2.64
N THR A 246 6.35 -35.81 -3.42
CA THR A 246 6.59 -35.83 -4.87
C THR A 246 5.80 -34.74 -5.60
N GLN A 247 4.52 -34.55 -5.26
CA GLN A 247 3.70 -33.48 -5.84
C GLN A 247 4.20 -32.09 -5.45
N THR A 248 4.65 -31.90 -4.20
CA THR A 248 5.23 -30.64 -3.73
C THR A 248 6.52 -30.31 -4.48
N GLU A 249 7.42 -31.27 -4.63
CA GLU A 249 8.67 -31.09 -5.40
C GLU A 249 8.38 -30.79 -6.87
N GLY A 250 7.42 -31.52 -7.47
CA GLY A 250 6.98 -31.27 -8.83
C GLY A 250 6.39 -29.87 -9.02
N PHE A 251 5.62 -29.39 -8.04
CA PHE A 251 5.08 -28.04 -8.04
C PHE A 251 6.18 -26.97 -8.02
N PHE A 252 7.14 -27.04 -7.09
CA PHE A 252 8.23 -26.08 -7.00
C PHE A 252 9.27 -26.21 -8.14
N LYS A 253 9.37 -27.35 -8.77
CA LYS A 253 10.14 -27.51 -10.00
C LYS A 253 9.48 -26.78 -11.18
N LYS A 254 8.14 -26.80 -11.24
CA LYS A 254 7.36 -26.10 -12.27
C LYS A 254 7.25 -24.59 -12.01
N TYR A 255 7.14 -24.20 -10.74
CA TYR A 255 7.01 -22.82 -10.28
C TYR A 255 8.09 -22.53 -9.25
N PRO A 256 9.29 -22.09 -9.68
CA PRO A 256 10.37 -21.72 -8.77
C PRO A 256 9.93 -20.68 -7.73
N TYR A 257 10.58 -20.67 -6.59
CA TYR A 257 10.21 -19.76 -5.47
C TYR A 257 10.22 -18.30 -5.89
N GLU A 258 11.15 -17.90 -6.76
CA GLU A 258 11.26 -16.53 -7.29
C GLU A 258 10.00 -16.08 -8.02
N ASP A 259 9.30 -16.99 -8.69
CA ASP A 259 8.04 -16.72 -9.39
C ASP A 259 6.84 -16.68 -8.43
N CYS A 260 6.98 -17.27 -7.24
CA CYS A 260 5.92 -17.46 -6.25
C CYS A 260 6.05 -16.54 -5.02
N VAL A 261 7.08 -15.70 -4.96
CA VAL A 261 7.41 -14.88 -3.77
C VAL A 261 6.25 -14.03 -3.26
N ASN A 262 5.34 -13.63 -4.15
CA ASN A 262 4.15 -12.84 -3.80
C ASN A 262 2.89 -13.69 -3.60
N ASP A 263 2.97 -15.00 -3.81
CA ASP A 263 1.84 -15.90 -3.62
C ASP A 263 1.60 -16.11 -2.12
N ARG A 264 0.33 -16.24 -1.73
CA ARG A 264 -0.04 -16.35 -0.30
C ARG A 264 0.58 -17.56 0.39
N PHE A 265 0.74 -18.67 -0.31
CA PHE A 265 1.33 -19.89 0.22
C PHE A 265 2.86 -19.81 0.41
N SER A 266 3.55 -18.89 -0.24
CA SER A 266 5.01 -18.71 -0.07
C SER A 266 5.39 -18.09 1.27
N LYS A 267 4.42 -17.61 2.04
CA LYS A 267 4.60 -17.01 3.35
C LYS A 267 4.36 -17.98 4.51
N GLN A 268 4.04 -19.23 4.22
CA GLN A 268 3.88 -20.32 5.19
C GLN A 268 5.14 -21.19 5.22
#